data_cb695772aade3d30ef38dae1c5d7b353
#
_entry.id   cb695772aade3d30ef38dae1c5d7b353
#
_cell.length_a   1.000
_cell.length_b   1.000
_cell.length_c   1.000
_cell.angle_alpha   90.00
_cell.angle_beta   90.00
_cell.angle_gamma   90.00
#
_symmetry.space_group_name_H-M   'P 1'
#
loop_
_entity.id
_entity.type
_entity.pdbx_description
1 polymer ?
#
loop_
_entity_poly.entity_id
_entity_poly.type
_entity_poly.pdbx_seq_one_letter_code
_entity_poly.pdbx_strand_id
1 'polypeptide(L)'
;MTYPERTLATAILLVLFTGGLYRPSPAVANISFVSPNTYEVGIPRDYVLTWAHPKDMGRQIKSQWCWAASVQMVLNMAHVQVTQEEIVKRTFGRDENLPATVLQMMTALDGWSSTDQKKRIVVRAFIEPSYDQILMDLYLNYPVILILKFGGQKTGHAVVITAARYKILGNKKQILYFLVRDPWPQNPSSEILESRLFKGIKGAIGIRILLKKAE
;
A
#
# COMPACT_ATOMS: atom_id res chain seq x y z
N MET A 1 -44.43 18.37 4.09
CA MET A 1 -43.14 19.05 4.14
C MET A 1 -42.09 18.13 3.58
N THR A 2 -41.72 18.32 2.34
CA THR A 2 -40.75 17.52 1.60
C THR A 2 -39.37 18.15 1.79
N TYR A 3 -38.43 17.41 2.36
CA TYR A 3 -37.01 17.83 2.44
C TYR A 3 -36.33 17.57 1.09
N PRO A 4 -35.59 18.54 0.54
CA PRO A 4 -34.84 18.31 -0.68
C PRO A 4 -33.57 17.47 -0.37
N GLU A 5 -33.38 16.42 -1.14
CA GLU A 5 -32.11 15.66 -1.20
C GLU A 5 -30.98 16.59 -1.65
N ARG A 6 -30.06 16.88 -0.74
CA ARG A 6 -28.79 17.51 -1.11
C ARG A 6 -27.83 16.44 -1.58
N THR A 7 -27.72 16.29 -2.88
CA THR A 7 -26.64 15.58 -3.56
C THR A 7 -25.31 16.24 -3.19
N LEU A 8 -24.52 15.60 -2.35
CA LEU A 8 -23.12 15.97 -2.13
C LEU A 8 -22.31 15.55 -3.37
N ALA A 9 -22.23 16.46 -4.34
CA ALA A 9 -21.24 16.37 -5.40
C ALA A 9 -19.87 16.74 -4.81
N THR A 10 -19.13 15.73 -4.38
CA THR A 10 -17.73 15.89 -4.02
C THR A 10 -16.93 16.11 -5.29
N ALA A 11 -16.47 17.35 -5.52
CA ALA A 11 -15.60 17.68 -6.64
C ALA A 11 -14.32 16.85 -6.56
N ILE A 12 -14.25 15.82 -7.39
CA ILE A 12 -13.00 15.09 -7.65
C ILE A 12 -12.16 16.02 -8.51
N LEU A 13 -11.09 16.57 -7.94
CA LEU A 13 -10.08 17.31 -8.71
C LEU A 13 -9.38 16.33 -9.65
N LEU A 14 -9.88 16.26 -10.88
CA LEU A 14 -9.34 15.43 -11.95
C LEU A 14 -8.06 16.10 -12.44
N VAL A 15 -6.91 15.70 -11.93
CA VAL A 15 -5.62 16.05 -12.55
C VAL A 15 -5.52 15.23 -13.83
N LEU A 16 -5.79 15.89 -14.95
CA LEU A 16 -5.64 15.32 -16.28
C LEU A 16 -4.14 15.09 -16.58
N PHE A 17 -3.62 13.96 -16.13
CA PHE A 17 -2.43 13.40 -16.73
C PHE A 17 -2.83 12.71 -18.04
N THR A 18 -2.23 13.06 -19.15
CA THR A 18 -2.43 12.46 -20.49
C THR A 18 -1.88 11.03 -20.61
N GLY A 19 -1.61 10.36 -19.52
CA GLY A 19 -1.35 8.92 -19.39
C GLY A 19 -2.44 8.31 -18.52
N GLY A 20 -3.18 7.34 -19.03
CA GLY A 20 -4.23 6.67 -18.26
C GLY A 20 -3.66 6.05 -16.99
N LEU A 21 -4.30 6.30 -15.85
CA LEU A 21 -4.00 5.59 -14.60
C LEU A 21 -4.38 4.12 -14.78
N TYR A 22 -3.40 3.25 -14.64
CA TYR A 22 -3.66 1.82 -14.60
C TYR A 22 -4.30 1.46 -13.26
N ARG A 23 -5.51 0.94 -13.29
CA ARG A 23 -6.10 0.27 -12.13
C ARG A 23 -5.58 -1.16 -12.08
N PRO A 24 -4.89 -1.56 -11.03
CA PRO A 24 -4.24 -2.88 -10.98
C PRO A 24 -5.23 -4.05 -10.92
N SER A 25 -6.52 -3.80 -10.74
CA SER A 25 -7.55 -4.83 -10.75
C SER A 25 -8.83 -4.33 -11.41
N PRO A 26 -9.53 -5.16 -12.21
CA PRO A 26 -10.89 -4.88 -12.66
C PRO A 26 -11.93 -4.98 -11.51
N ALA A 27 -11.54 -5.48 -10.34
CA ALA A 27 -12.42 -5.56 -9.19
C ALA A 27 -12.76 -4.16 -8.68
N VAL A 28 -14.06 -3.90 -8.57
CA VAL A 28 -14.58 -2.69 -7.92
C VAL A 28 -14.06 -2.68 -6.48
N ALA A 29 -13.53 -1.54 -6.05
CA ALA A 29 -13.15 -1.34 -4.67
C ALA A 29 -14.32 -1.71 -3.75
N ASN A 30 -14.04 -2.55 -2.78
CA ASN A 30 -15.06 -3.01 -1.85
C ASN A 30 -15.10 -2.10 -0.63
N ILE A 31 -16.08 -1.19 -0.60
CA ILE A 31 -16.54 -0.64 0.67
C ILE A 31 -17.66 -1.56 1.15
N SER A 32 -17.44 -2.22 2.26
CA SER A 32 -18.47 -3.04 2.91
C SER A 32 -19.01 -2.36 4.16
N PHE A 33 -20.33 -2.40 4.33
CA PHE A 33 -21.01 -2.00 5.55
C PHE A 33 -20.76 -3.09 6.61
N VAL A 34 -20.31 -2.71 7.80
CA VAL A 34 -20.04 -3.64 8.91
C VAL A 34 -21.09 -3.52 10.02
N SER A 35 -21.40 -2.29 10.42
CA SER A 35 -22.42 -1.94 11.42
C SER A 35 -22.74 -0.44 11.29
N PRO A 36 -23.71 0.10 12.05
CA PRO A 36 -24.05 1.51 11.99
C PRO A 36 -22.80 2.42 12.03
N ASN A 37 -22.65 3.25 11.01
CA ASN A 37 -21.54 4.19 10.80
C ASN A 37 -20.15 3.52 10.70
N THR A 38 -20.07 2.19 10.54
CA THR A 38 -18.80 1.45 10.47
C THR A 38 -18.67 0.76 9.13
N TYR A 39 -17.53 0.98 8.48
CA TYR A 39 -17.25 0.52 7.14
C TYR A 39 -15.87 -0.11 7.06
N GLU A 40 -15.69 -0.98 6.11
CA GLU A 40 -14.38 -1.50 5.73
C GLU A 40 -14.12 -1.19 4.25
N VAL A 41 -12.93 -0.70 3.95
CA VAL A 41 -12.44 -0.49 2.59
C VAL A 41 -11.14 -1.25 2.40
N GLY A 42 -11.01 -1.92 1.28
CA GLY A 42 -9.77 -2.68 1.05
C GLY A 42 -9.70 -3.33 -0.32
N ILE A 43 -8.51 -3.79 -0.60
CA ILE A 43 -8.19 -4.57 -1.79
C ILE A 43 -8.80 -5.96 -1.62
N PRO A 44 -9.50 -6.53 -2.62
CA PRO A 44 -10.10 -7.86 -2.51
C PRO A 44 -9.06 -8.91 -2.07
N ARG A 45 -9.42 -9.72 -1.07
CA ARG A 45 -8.51 -10.68 -0.45
C ARG A 45 -7.85 -11.62 -1.45
N ASP A 46 -8.66 -12.16 -2.37
CA ASP A 46 -8.17 -13.13 -3.36
C ASP A 46 -7.15 -12.47 -4.29
N TYR A 47 -7.35 -11.20 -4.64
CA TYR A 47 -6.37 -10.44 -5.40
C TYR A 47 -5.10 -10.16 -4.59
N VAL A 48 -5.22 -9.81 -3.29
CA VAL A 48 -4.05 -9.63 -2.41
C VAL A 48 -3.20 -10.89 -2.37
N LEU A 49 -3.81 -12.08 -2.32
CA LEU A 49 -3.09 -13.35 -2.26
C LEU A 49 -2.28 -13.64 -3.53
N THR A 50 -2.62 -13.04 -4.67
CA THR A 50 -1.87 -13.25 -5.92
C THR A 50 -0.52 -12.55 -5.95
N TRP A 51 -0.33 -11.49 -5.15
CA TRP A 51 0.89 -10.68 -5.19
C TRP A 51 1.59 -10.52 -3.83
N ALA A 52 0.87 -10.62 -2.72
CA ALA A 52 1.47 -10.45 -1.40
C ALA A 52 2.20 -11.71 -0.91
N HIS A 53 1.74 -12.90 -1.33
CA HIS A 53 2.32 -14.19 -0.92
C HIS A 53 2.24 -15.24 -2.03
N PRO A 54 2.68 -14.99 -3.25
CA PRO A 54 2.80 -16.08 -4.20
C PRO A 54 3.99 -16.96 -3.76
N LYS A 55 3.70 -18.17 -3.21
CA LYS A 55 4.68 -19.20 -2.88
C LYS A 55 5.98 -18.64 -2.26
N ASP A 56 5.92 -18.26 -0.98
CA ASP A 56 7.06 -17.73 -0.19
C ASP A 56 7.58 -16.32 -0.53
N MET A 57 7.10 -15.68 -1.58
CA MET A 57 7.37 -14.26 -1.81
C MET A 57 6.57 -13.40 -0.80
N GLY A 58 7.08 -12.22 -0.46
CA GLY A 58 6.48 -11.32 0.53
C GLY A 58 6.91 -11.59 1.97
N ARG A 59 7.68 -12.68 2.22
CA ARG A 59 8.39 -12.88 3.48
C ARG A 59 9.82 -12.37 3.37
N GLN A 60 10.28 -11.67 4.41
CA GLN A 60 11.67 -11.21 4.42
C GLN A 60 12.63 -12.40 4.56
N ILE A 61 13.65 -12.41 3.72
CA ILE A 61 14.64 -13.49 3.71
C ILE A 61 15.88 -13.18 4.56
N LYS A 62 16.06 -11.91 4.97
CA LYS A 62 17.08 -11.49 5.94
C LYS A 62 16.46 -10.61 7.04
N SER A 63 17.07 -10.58 8.20
CA SER A 63 16.51 -9.99 9.43
C SER A 63 16.18 -8.49 9.36
N GLN A 64 16.83 -7.73 8.47
CA GLN A 64 16.58 -6.30 8.29
C GLN A 64 15.81 -5.96 6.99
N TRP A 65 15.29 -6.98 6.28
CA TRP A 65 14.71 -6.81 4.95
C TRP A 65 13.18 -6.71 4.93
N CYS A 66 12.54 -6.40 6.06
CA CYS A 66 11.09 -6.16 6.08
C CYS A 66 10.67 -5.10 5.04
N TRP A 67 11.49 -4.07 4.87
CA TRP A 67 11.27 -3.03 3.87
C TRP A 67 11.38 -3.55 2.42
N ALA A 68 12.40 -4.38 2.14
CA ALA A 68 12.60 -4.94 0.79
C ALA A 68 11.46 -5.92 0.42
N ALA A 69 11.00 -6.73 1.39
CA ALA A 69 9.86 -7.61 1.21
C ALA A 69 8.55 -6.82 0.99
N SER A 70 8.34 -5.72 1.73
CA SER A 70 7.18 -4.84 1.52
C SER A 70 7.21 -4.16 0.15
N VAL A 71 8.37 -3.69 -0.29
CA VAL A 71 8.59 -3.14 -1.64
C VAL A 71 8.32 -4.21 -2.70
N GLN A 72 8.82 -5.43 -2.52
CA GLN A 72 8.58 -6.56 -3.41
C GLN A 72 7.08 -6.86 -3.57
N MET A 73 6.33 -6.95 -2.47
CA MET A 73 4.88 -7.15 -2.51
C MET A 73 4.18 -6.11 -3.38
N VAL A 74 4.51 -4.84 -3.18
CA VAL A 74 3.92 -3.72 -3.93
C VAL A 74 4.31 -3.74 -5.40
N LEU A 75 5.56 -4.07 -5.73
CA LEU A 75 6.03 -4.20 -7.11
C LEU A 75 5.38 -5.40 -7.81
N ASN A 76 5.20 -6.52 -7.11
CA ASN A 76 4.46 -7.68 -7.66
C ASN A 76 3.03 -7.31 -8.04
N MET A 77 2.33 -6.52 -7.22
CA MET A 77 0.99 -6.01 -7.54
C MET A 77 1.01 -5.16 -8.81
N ALA A 78 2.10 -4.42 -9.05
CA ALA A 78 2.32 -3.65 -10.26
C ALA A 78 2.84 -4.50 -11.45
N HIS A 79 2.83 -5.84 -11.35
CA HIS A 79 3.40 -6.75 -12.34
C HIS A 79 4.89 -6.54 -12.62
N VAL A 80 5.61 -5.96 -11.67
CA VAL A 80 7.07 -5.84 -11.71
C VAL A 80 7.64 -6.94 -10.80
N GLN A 81 8.09 -8.02 -11.42
CA GLN A 81 8.68 -9.15 -10.69
C GLN A 81 10.16 -8.90 -10.45
N VAL A 82 10.51 -8.72 -9.19
CA VAL A 82 11.88 -8.50 -8.73
C VAL A 82 12.12 -9.24 -7.42
N THR A 83 13.37 -9.62 -7.16
CA THR A 83 13.76 -10.26 -5.91
C THR A 83 14.10 -9.22 -4.83
N GLN A 84 14.12 -9.63 -3.57
CA GLN A 84 14.55 -8.74 -2.49
C GLN A 84 16.01 -8.35 -2.65
N GLU A 85 16.86 -9.24 -3.15
CA GLU A 85 18.27 -8.97 -3.47
C GLU A 85 18.42 -7.88 -4.51
N GLU A 86 17.62 -7.89 -5.58
CA GLU A 86 17.64 -6.85 -6.62
C GLU A 86 17.22 -5.50 -6.05
N ILE A 87 16.18 -5.47 -5.19
CA ILE A 87 15.73 -4.27 -4.49
C ILE A 87 16.85 -3.73 -3.59
N VAL A 88 17.50 -4.59 -2.81
CA VAL A 88 18.59 -4.22 -1.90
C VAL A 88 19.81 -3.73 -2.68
N LYS A 89 20.23 -4.44 -3.73
CA LYS A 89 21.34 -4.03 -4.59
C LYS A 89 21.08 -2.68 -5.26
N ARG A 90 19.83 -2.44 -5.72
CA ARG A 90 19.46 -1.14 -6.27
C ARG A 90 19.56 -0.02 -5.24
N THR A 91 19.27 -0.30 -3.98
CA THR A 91 19.25 0.70 -2.91
C THR A 91 20.63 0.98 -2.34
N PHE A 92 21.46 -0.05 -2.15
CA PHE A 92 22.76 0.05 -1.48
C PHE A 92 23.96 -0.20 -2.38
N GLY A 93 23.75 -0.56 -3.64
CA GLY A 93 24.82 -0.93 -4.57
C GLY A 93 25.36 -2.35 -4.39
N ARG A 94 24.96 -3.03 -3.31
CA ARG A 94 25.42 -4.37 -2.94
C ARG A 94 24.40 -5.10 -2.07
N ASP A 95 24.56 -6.42 -1.89
CA ASP A 95 23.70 -7.25 -1.05
C ASP A 95 24.07 -7.10 0.44
N GLU A 96 23.37 -6.22 1.16
CA GLU A 96 23.60 -5.96 2.58
C GLU A 96 22.33 -6.17 3.41
N ASN A 97 22.50 -6.74 4.61
CA ASN A 97 21.41 -6.92 5.56
C ASN A 97 21.23 -5.66 6.44
N LEU A 98 20.78 -4.56 5.83
CA LEU A 98 20.57 -3.27 6.48
C LEU A 98 19.11 -2.83 6.43
N PRO A 99 18.63 -2.06 7.43
CA PRO A 99 17.35 -1.38 7.36
C PRO A 99 17.42 -0.22 6.35
N ALA A 100 16.30 0.12 5.73
CA ALA A 100 16.20 1.28 4.85
C ALA A 100 15.44 2.43 5.52
N THR A 101 15.81 3.65 5.16
CA THR A 101 15.03 4.86 5.49
C THR A 101 13.80 4.95 4.60
N VAL A 102 12.84 5.81 4.96
CA VAL A 102 11.64 6.08 4.13
C VAL A 102 12.04 6.52 2.73
N LEU A 103 13.02 7.42 2.61
CA LEU A 103 13.48 7.91 1.31
C LEU A 103 14.11 6.79 0.46
N GLN A 104 14.91 5.92 1.07
CA GLN A 104 15.49 4.76 0.37
C GLN A 104 14.39 3.79 -0.11
N MET A 105 13.35 3.55 0.70
CA MET A 105 12.21 2.73 0.31
C MET A 105 11.44 3.36 -0.87
N MET A 106 11.23 4.68 -0.84
CA MET A 106 10.60 5.39 -1.96
C MET A 106 11.43 5.28 -3.24
N THR A 107 12.75 5.49 -3.15
CA THR A 107 13.66 5.33 -4.28
C THR A 107 13.69 3.88 -4.78
N ALA A 108 13.60 2.91 -3.86
CA ALA A 108 13.51 1.50 -4.20
C ALA A 108 12.22 1.14 -4.96
N LEU A 109 11.10 1.81 -4.66
CA LEU A 109 9.82 1.63 -5.35
C LEU A 109 9.77 2.36 -6.69
N ASP A 110 10.39 3.54 -6.79
CA ASP A 110 10.22 4.44 -7.92
C ASP A 110 11.00 4.00 -9.16
N GLY A 111 10.41 4.25 -10.34
CA GLY A 111 11.08 4.08 -11.63
C GLY A 111 11.25 2.62 -12.11
N TRP A 112 10.74 1.62 -11.39
CA TRP A 112 10.62 0.26 -11.94
C TRP A 112 9.64 0.25 -13.10
N SER A 113 9.94 -0.57 -14.11
CA SER A 113 9.04 -0.76 -15.24
C SER A 113 9.00 -2.21 -15.65
N SER A 114 7.84 -2.65 -16.10
CA SER A 114 7.67 -3.91 -16.81
C SER A 114 7.01 -3.66 -18.16
N THR A 115 7.16 -4.60 -19.08
CA THR A 115 6.45 -4.56 -20.35
C THR A 115 5.40 -5.66 -20.31
N ASP A 116 4.13 -5.27 -20.25
CA ASP A 116 3.00 -6.17 -20.40
C ASP A 116 2.20 -5.74 -21.63
N GLN A 117 1.94 -6.70 -22.55
CA GLN A 117 1.10 -6.51 -23.72
C GLN A 117 1.37 -5.20 -24.49
N LYS A 118 2.64 -4.85 -24.74
CA LYS A 118 3.06 -3.60 -25.43
C LYS A 118 2.81 -2.32 -24.63
N LYS A 119 2.56 -2.40 -23.32
CA LYS A 119 2.47 -1.24 -22.44
C LYS A 119 3.62 -1.25 -21.43
N ARG A 120 4.26 -0.11 -21.27
CA ARG A 120 5.24 0.08 -20.22
C ARG A 120 4.53 0.53 -18.95
N ILE A 121 4.62 -0.30 -17.91
CA ILE A 121 4.14 0.02 -16.58
C ILE A 121 5.26 0.73 -15.83
N VAL A 122 4.98 1.87 -15.23
CA VAL A 122 5.95 2.62 -14.42
C VAL A 122 5.35 2.87 -13.04
N VAL A 123 6.06 2.44 -12.01
CA VAL A 123 5.69 2.70 -10.61
C VAL A 123 6.24 4.05 -10.16
N ARG A 124 5.42 4.84 -9.48
CA ARG A 124 5.79 6.09 -8.80
C ARG A 124 5.42 6.02 -7.34
N ALA A 125 6.35 6.37 -6.47
CA ALA A 125 6.17 6.39 -5.01
C ALA A 125 6.04 7.82 -4.49
N PHE A 126 5.26 7.98 -3.41
CA PHE A 126 5.07 9.27 -2.73
C PHE A 126 4.78 9.04 -1.25
N ILE A 127 4.95 10.09 -0.44
CA ILE A 127 4.57 10.05 0.98
C ILE A 127 3.07 10.24 1.11
N GLU A 128 2.41 9.38 1.88
CA GLU A 128 1.01 9.53 2.22
C GLU A 128 0.80 10.64 3.25
N PRO A 129 0.04 11.69 2.92
CA PRO A 129 -0.12 12.85 3.79
C PRO A 129 -1.12 12.62 4.93
N SER A 130 -2.05 11.67 4.78
CA SER A 130 -3.16 11.51 5.72
C SER A 130 -3.81 10.12 5.67
N TYR A 131 -4.57 9.79 6.72
CA TYR A 131 -5.40 8.58 6.74
C TYR A 131 -6.51 8.60 5.69
N ASP A 132 -7.07 9.75 5.37
CA ASP A 132 -8.09 9.85 4.31
C ASP A 132 -7.50 9.48 2.95
N GLN A 133 -6.23 9.85 2.69
CA GLN A 133 -5.54 9.45 1.47
C GLN A 133 -5.28 7.95 1.45
N ILE A 134 -4.87 7.35 2.58
CA ILE A 134 -4.72 5.89 2.71
C ILE A 134 -6.05 5.18 2.40
N LEU A 135 -7.19 5.67 2.94
CA LEU A 135 -8.50 5.10 2.63
C LEU A 135 -8.84 5.21 1.14
N MET A 136 -8.49 6.34 0.51
CA MET A 136 -8.68 6.55 -0.93
C MET A 136 -7.82 5.60 -1.74
N ASP A 137 -6.57 5.38 -1.36
CA ASP A 137 -5.67 4.46 -2.04
C ASP A 137 -6.18 3.02 -1.97
N LEU A 138 -6.62 2.58 -0.80
CA LEU A 138 -7.25 1.27 -0.63
C LEU A 138 -8.53 1.14 -1.47
N TYR A 139 -9.34 2.21 -1.55
CA TYR A 139 -10.52 2.27 -2.40
C TYR A 139 -10.16 2.13 -3.88
N LEU A 140 -9.03 2.65 -4.31
CA LEU A 140 -8.51 2.54 -5.67
C LEU A 140 -7.71 1.25 -5.92
N ASN A 141 -7.69 0.33 -4.96
CA ASN A 141 -6.90 -0.92 -4.96
C ASN A 141 -5.38 -0.71 -4.97
N TYR A 142 -4.90 0.40 -4.41
CA TYR A 142 -3.48 0.62 -4.16
C TYR A 142 -3.11 0.25 -2.72
N PRO A 143 -2.18 -0.68 -2.50
CA PRO A 143 -1.63 -0.95 -1.17
C PRO A 143 -0.73 0.20 -0.72
N VAL A 144 -0.61 0.36 0.60
CA VAL A 144 0.24 1.39 1.21
C VAL A 144 1.27 0.72 2.11
N ILE A 145 2.55 1.06 1.98
CA ILE A 145 3.58 0.60 2.91
C ILE A 145 3.56 1.49 4.14
N LEU A 146 3.40 0.87 5.31
CA LEU A 146 3.41 1.55 6.60
C LEU A 146 4.73 1.29 7.30
N ILE A 147 5.35 2.34 7.84
CA ILE A 147 6.57 2.25 8.62
C ILE A 147 6.21 2.38 10.10
N LEU A 148 6.51 1.35 10.87
CA LEU A 148 6.25 1.25 12.30
C LEU A 148 7.55 1.34 13.09
N LYS A 149 7.55 2.06 14.22
CA LYS A 149 8.62 2.04 15.20
C LYS A 149 8.05 2.24 16.59
N PHE A 150 8.19 1.24 17.42
CA PHE A 150 7.76 1.31 18.82
C PHE A 150 8.91 1.65 19.73
N GLY A 151 8.59 2.11 20.94
CA GLY A 151 9.61 2.50 21.93
C GLY A 151 10.60 1.36 22.24
N GLY A 152 11.88 1.70 22.36
CA GLY A 152 12.96 0.73 22.61
C GLY A 152 13.51 0.01 21.38
N GLN A 153 12.83 0.06 20.23
CA GLN A 153 13.34 -0.55 19.00
C GLN A 153 14.45 0.31 18.36
N LYS A 154 15.56 -0.33 17.97
CA LYS A 154 16.65 0.34 17.23
C LYS A 154 16.24 0.67 15.81
N THR A 155 15.55 -0.25 15.15
CA THR A 155 15.09 -0.15 13.75
C THR A 155 13.57 -0.13 13.69
N GLY A 156 13.00 0.43 12.61
CA GLY A 156 11.58 0.34 12.30
C GLY A 156 11.22 -1.01 11.67
N HIS A 157 9.92 -1.22 11.50
CA HIS A 157 9.36 -2.37 10.79
C HIS A 157 8.44 -1.88 9.68
N ALA A 158 8.54 -2.46 8.50
CA ALA A 158 7.69 -2.13 7.36
C ALA A 158 6.67 -3.23 7.13
N VAL A 159 5.41 -2.83 6.94
CA VAL A 159 4.28 -3.72 6.63
C VAL A 159 3.45 -3.12 5.49
N VAL A 160 2.61 -3.91 4.83
CA VAL A 160 1.77 -3.44 3.73
C VAL A 160 0.31 -3.44 4.14
N ILE A 161 -0.33 -2.25 4.15
CA ILE A 161 -1.78 -2.12 4.38
C ILE A 161 -2.53 -2.60 3.14
N THR A 162 -3.53 -3.47 3.36
CA THR A 162 -4.41 -3.99 2.31
C THR A 162 -5.89 -3.69 2.54
N ALA A 163 -6.28 -3.38 3.77
CA ALA A 163 -7.62 -2.91 4.11
C ALA A 163 -7.60 -2.03 5.36
N ALA A 164 -8.68 -1.27 5.56
CA ALA A 164 -8.89 -0.45 6.74
C ALA A 164 -10.35 -0.52 7.17
N ARG A 165 -10.58 -0.63 8.49
CA ARG A 165 -11.90 -0.43 9.08
C ARG A 165 -11.97 0.93 9.73
N TYR A 166 -13.05 1.66 9.45
CA TYR A 166 -13.25 2.99 9.98
C TYR A 166 -14.70 3.24 10.39
N LYS A 167 -14.90 4.19 11.30
CA LYS A 167 -16.20 4.67 11.74
C LYS A 167 -16.38 6.12 11.33
N ILE A 168 -17.58 6.47 10.88
CA ILE A 168 -17.95 7.86 10.57
C ILE A 168 -18.54 8.48 11.85
N LEU A 169 -17.94 9.57 12.31
CA LEU A 169 -18.36 10.36 13.46
C LEU A 169 -18.57 11.81 13.01
N GLY A 170 -19.82 12.16 12.72
CA GLY A 170 -20.14 13.45 12.08
C GLY A 170 -19.43 13.54 10.71
N ASN A 171 -18.59 14.55 10.53
CA ASN A 171 -17.82 14.77 9.28
C ASN A 171 -16.41 14.13 9.29
N LYS A 172 -16.07 13.34 10.32
CA LYS A 172 -14.75 12.74 10.48
C LYS A 172 -14.80 11.24 10.33
N LYS A 173 -13.75 10.67 9.74
CA LYS A 173 -13.52 9.23 9.72
C LYS A 173 -12.50 8.88 10.82
N GLN A 174 -12.85 7.97 11.69
CA GLN A 174 -11.97 7.42 12.70
C GLN A 174 -11.55 6.02 12.28
N ILE A 175 -10.26 5.83 11.99
CA ILE A 175 -9.72 4.50 11.70
C ILE A 175 -9.73 3.66 12.97
N LEU A 176 -10.31 2.47 12.89
CA LEU A 176 -10.35 1.50 14.00
C LEU A 176 -9.15 0.56 13.92
N TYR A 177 -8.83 0.09 12.73
CA TYR A 177 -7.64 -0.71 12.47
C TYR A 177 -7.26 -0.71 10.99
N PHE A 178 -6.03 -1.13 10.71
CA PHE A 178 -5.57 -1.55 9.40
C PHE A 178 -5.40 -3.07 9.37
N LEU A 179 -5.77 -3.70 8.26
CA LEU A 179 -5.36 -5.05 7.93
C LEU A 179 -4.03 -4.95 7.18
N VAL A 180 -2.99 -5.55 7.76
CA VAL A 180 -1.63 -5.44 7.21
C VAL A 180 -1.10 -6.81 6.80
N ARG A 181 -0.20 -6.81 5.83
CA ARG A 181 0.66 -7.94 5.48
C ARG A 181 2.01 -7.73 6.13
N ASP A 182 2.35 -8.59 7.06
CA ASP A 182 3.62 -8.55 7.76
C ASP A 182 4.62 -9.47 7.06
N PRO A 183 5.79 -8.94 6.63
CA PRO A 183 6.81 -9.75 6.01
C PRO A 183 7.61 -10.63 6.98
N TRP A 184 7.45 -10.44 8.30
CA TRP A 184 8.20 -11.22 9.29
C TRP A 184 7.79 -12.71 9.23
N PRO A 185 8.75 -13.65 9.03
CA PRO A 185 8.42 -15.06 8.75
C PRO A 185 7.64 -15.77 9.86
N GLN A 186 7.86 -15.38 11.12
CA GLN A 186 7.22 -15.98 12.29
C GLN A 186 5.84 -15.39 12.59
N ASN A 187 5.51 -14.23 12.05
CA ASN A 187 4.19 -13.61 12.24
C ASN A 187 3.16 -14.19 11.28
N PRO A 188 1.86 -14.13 11.61
CA PRO A 188 0.83 -14.37 10.62
C PRO A 188 1.02 -13.49 9.38
N SER A 189 0.74 -14.01 8.20
CA SER A 189 0.90 -13.25 6.97
C SER A 189 -0.07 -12.07 6.85
N SER A 190 -1.15 -12.08 7.64
CA SER A 190 -2.14 -11.02 7.70
C SER A 190 -2.49 -10.76 9.16
N GLU A 191 -2.33 -9.53 9.60
CA GLU A 191 -2.55 -9.08 10.97
C GLU A 191 -3.42 -7.84 11.03
N ILE A 192 -4.09 -7.67 12.17
CA ILE A 192 -4.83 -6.45 12.50
C ILE A 192 -3.91 -5.51 13.29
N LEU A 193 -3.61 -4.34 12.71
CA LEU A 193 -2.94 -3.25 13.40
C LEU A 193 -4.02 -2.32 14.00
N GLU A 194 -4.29 -2.48 15.28
CA GLU A 194 -5.30 -1.67 15.98
C GLU A 194 -4.87 -0.21 16.15
N SER A 195 -5.84 0.70 16.20
CA SER A 195 -5.62 2.15 16.32
C SER A 195 -4.77 2.55 17.53
N ARG A 196 -4.82 1.77 18.64
CA ARG A 196 -3.97 1.99 19.83
C ARG A 196 -2.46 1.92 19.51
N LEU A 197 -2.09 1.24 18.42
CA LEU A 197 -0.71 1.09 17.95
C LEU A 197 -0.29 2.19 16.96
N PHE A 198 -1.20 3.05 16.53
CA PHE A 198 -0.91 4.09 15.52
C PHE A 198 0.14 5.11 15.96
N LYS A 199 0.34 5.28 17.28
CA LYS A 199 1.45 6.08 17.82
C LYS A 199 2.83 5.59 17.36
N GLY A 200 2.94 4.33 16.95
CA GLY A 200 4.14 3.72 16.37
C GLY A 200 4.36 4.03 14.89
N ILE A 201 3.36 4.58 14.20
CA ILE A 201 3.46 4.94 12.78
C ILE A 201 4.44 6.11 12.63
N LYS A 202 5.44 5.95 11.77
CA LYS A 202 6.49 6.96 11.47
C LYS A 202 6.40 7.46 10.04
N GLY A 203 5.64 6.81 9.19
CA GLY A 203 5.38 7.21 7.82
C GLY A 203 4.55 6.18 7.06
N ALA A 204 4.03 6.61 5.94
CA ALA A 204 3.33 5.77 4.99
C ALA A 204 3.76 6.14 3.57
N ILE A 205 3.91 5.14 2.70
CA ILE A 205 4.32 5.31 1.31
C ILE A 205 3.22 4.72 0.43
N GLY A 206 2.61 5.59 -0.35
CA GLY A 206 1.68 5.22 -1.41
C GLY A 206 2.37 5.07 -2.76
N ILE A 207 1.66 4.47 -3.72
CA ILE A 207 2.13 4.32 -5.09
C ILE A 207 1.08 4.75 -6.09
N ARG A 208 1.55 5.08 -7.30
CA ARG A 208 0.73 5.16 -8.51
C ARG A 208 1.40 4.34 -9.61
N ILE A 209 0.56 3.67 -10.39
CA ILE A 209 0.99 2.91 -11.54
C ILE A 209 0.57 3.70 -12.77
N LEU A 210 1.54 4.04 -13.60
CA LEU A 210 1.34 4.75 -14.85
C LEU A 210 1.52 3.81 -16.02
N LEU A 211 0.58 3.84 -16.97
CA LEU A 211 0.74 3.18 -18.25
C LEU A 211 1.37 4.17 -19.24
N LYS A 212 2.48 3.80 -19.81
CA LYS A 212 3.07 4.49 -20.95
C LYS A 212 2.97 3.59 -22.19
N LYS A 213 2.85 4.20 -23.38
CA LYS A 213 3.04 3.44 -24.61
C LYS A 213 4.46 2.85 -24.59
N ALA A 214 4.60 1.59 -24.94
CA ALA A 214 5.91 1.04 -25.26
C ALA A 214 6.39 1.74 -26.53
N GLU A 215 7.60 2.28 -26.47
CA GLU A 215 8.30 2.82 -27.65
C GLU A 215 8.70 1.70 -28.57
#